data_1cb4061100d4679f594c0b276440dcc0
#
_entry.id   1cb4061100d4679f594c0b276440dcc0
#
_cell.length_a   1.000
_cell.length_b   1.000
_cell.length_c   1.000
_cell.angle_alpha   90.00
_cell.angle_beta   90.00
_cell.angle_gamma   90.00
#
_symmetry.space_group_name_H-M   'P 1'
#
loop_
_entity.id
_entity.type
_entity.pdbx_description
1 polymer ?
#
loop_
_entity_poly.entity_id
_entity_poly.type
_entity_poly.pdbx_seq_one_letter_code
_entity_poly.pdbx_strand_id
1 'polypeptide(L)'
;MKKRMMLIVMVLAVAVSAWAGRVGEQEARKKATAFMVGQAGTRGETALTRVFLPLQTKSATWSVTDAPIYIYNNDGGGYVIVSGDDRTADILGFSEKGHIDANHLAVNMKSWLQGYVRQIESISASATPRRVATTRSEAKAPLATKLKTEWGQDFPYNLHTPEITFAWKDKDTTMHTATGCVATAMSMLLHYHQYPDKLLKGVPSYEGTCDVPVEEDGKKDIIKDVKWKTEDILEGSPIDWAHITDKYDEKSSDVENDAVARLMQYCGATVNMQYGIESSANTDGILVGMKNYLGYPDVYALHDFEYDAQGWVDAVYNEMSQAGPVIFSGITPSASGHEFVLDGYQSKDGKDYFYVNWGWDGEDNGYMLLSVLEPGWLLDESGNPEGFTLDQDMVCGLGPQGKGYTKAPRTFYADDLEMGIEGKEYTRNNKSDNFQIPDYYYQFTNYHLDVLTLKTAVGVYDANNKLVFKAHTSEDEGYTLMYYYYGYISEDDRKNHDFPIGGGLDDGTYTLMLICSEPNTEDWVPMQNAEAFTIQMTISGNKCTFKEGGATAIRKVVSEISGENTDNAWYSLSGARLTSEPTMKGIYVHKGRKVVK
;
A
#
# COMPACT_ATOMS: atom_id res chain seq x y z
N MET A 1 -26.13 53.88 -7.88
CA MET A 1 -26.77 52.59 -7.48
C MET A 1 -26.18 51.39 -8.23
N LYS A 2 -26.05 51.41 -9.57
CA LYS A 2 -25.52 50.25 -10.35
C LYS A 2 -24.09 49.80 -9.95
N LYS A 3 -23.15 50.72 -9.65
CA LYS A 3 -21.79 50.37 -9.20
C LYS A 3 -21.71 49.70 -7.81
N ARG A 4 -22.60 50.08 -6.86
CA ARG A 4 -22.66 49.47 -5.53
C ARG A 4 -23.30 48.06 -5.57
N MET A 5 -24.27 47.85 -6.47
CA MET A 5 -24.90 46.54 -6.67
C MET A 5 -23.94 45.54 -7.33
N MET A 6 -23.08 46.02 -8.27
CA MET A 6 -22.05 45.19 -8.89
C MET A 6 -20.93 44.77 -7.91
N LEU A 7 -20.59 45.62 -6.96
CA LEU A 7 -19.62 45.27 -5.90
C LEU A 7 -20.18 44.25 -4.90
N ILE A 8 -21.46 44.36 -4.54
CA ILE A 8 -22.14 43.39 -3.65
C ILE A 8 -22.28 42.04 -4.33
N VAL A 9 -22.58 42.00 -5.62
CA VAL A 9 -22.63 40.74 -6.40
C VAL A 9 -21.26 40.12 -6.56
N MET A 10 -20.19 40.93 -6.74
CA MET A 10 -18.81 40.43 -6.79
C MET A 10 -18.31 39.91 -5.44
N VAL A 11 -18.67 40.56 -4.33
CA VAL A 11 -18.32 40.10 -2.99
C VAL A 11 -19.11 38.84 -2.62
N LEU A 12 -20.38 38.71 -3.03
CA LEU A 12 -21.16 37.50 -2.87
C LEU A 12 -20.64 36.35 -3.77
N ALA A 13 -20.18 36.64 -4.99
CA ALA A 13 -19.58 35.63 -5.88
C ALA A 13 -18.23 35.13 -5.35
N VAL A 14 -17.41 36.01 -4.75
CA VAL A 14 -16.14 35.63 -4.11
C VAL A 14 -16.39 34.85 -2.80
N ALA A 15 -17.43 35.19 -2.04
CA ALA A 15 -17.78 34.44 -0.85
C ALA A 15 -18.34 33.03 -1.17
N VAL A 16 -19.04 32.86 -2.30
CA VAL A 16 -19.55 31.55 -2.74
C VAL A 16 -18.41 30.68 -3.31
N SER A 17 -17.40 31.27 -3.94
CA SER A 17 -16.24 30.51 -4.46
C SER A 17 -15.27 30.04 -3.36
N ALA A 18 -15.27 30.71 -2.19
CA ALA A 18 -14.44 30.28 -1.04
C ALA A 18 -15.01 29.06 -0.29
N TRP A 19 -16.23 28.60 -0.64
CA TRP A 19 -16.90 27.45 -0.01
C TRP A 19 -17.13 26.28 -1.00
N ALA A 20 -16.70 26.40 -2.23
CA ALA A 20 -16.74 25.30 -3.18
C ALA A 20 -15.76 24.20 -2.73
N GLY A 21 -16.27 23.01 -2.47
CA GLY A 21 -15.51 21.84 -2.04
C GLY A 21 -15.82 21.37 -0.60
N ARG A 22 -16.21 22.22 0.33
CA ARG A 22 -16.52 21.82 1.70
C ARG A 22 -17.94 21.31 1.87
N VAL A 23 -18.06 20.18 2.56
CA VAL A 23 -19.33 19.54 2.94
C VAL A 23 -19.59 19.84 4.41
N GLY A 24 -20.66 20.59 4.72
CA GLY A 24 -21.05 20.84 6.10
C GLY A 24 -21.76 19.64 6.73
N GLU A 25 -21.88 19.63 8.08
CA GLU A 25 -22.43 18.50 8.85
C GLU A 25 -23.81 18.06 8.39
N GLN A 26 -24.70 18.99 8.06
CA GLN A 26 -26.07 18.64 7.63
C GLN A 26 -26.07 17.86 6.31
N GLU A 27 -25.25 18.26 5.35
CA GLU A 27 -25.12 17.57 4.07
C GLU A 27 -24.41 16.22 4.25
N ALA A 28 -23.35 16.17 5.06
CA ALA A 28 -22.69 14.91 5.41
C ALA A 28 -23.65 13.90 6.04
N ARG A 29 -24.49 14.34 6.98
CA ARG A 29 -25.54 13.51 7.60
C ARG A 29 -26.54 13.01 6.57
N LYS A 30 -26.94 13.84 5.63
CA LYS A 30 -27.86 13.46 4.55
C LYS A 30 -27.25 12.40 3.63
N LYS A 31 -25.97 12.56 3.24
CA LYS A 31 -25.20 11.56 2.46
C LYS A 31 -25.10 10.24 3.24
N ALA A 32 -24.75 10.30 4.53
CA ALA A 32 -24.71 9.14 5.43
C ALA A 32 -26.05 8.41 5.49
N THR A 33 -27.15 9.16 5.70
CA THR A 33 -28.50 8.57 5.77
C THR A 33 -28.89 7.90 4.45
N ALA A 34 -28.65 8.57 3.31
CA ALA A 34 -28.97 8.01 2.00
C ALA A 34 -28.21 6.71 1.73
N PHE A 35 -26.92 6.67 2.11
CA PHE A 35 -26.08 5.49 1.94
C PHE A 35 -26.55 4.32 2.82
N MET A 36 -26.80 4.55 4.12
CA MET A 36 -27.21 3.51 5.06
C MET A 36 -28.60 2.95 4.76
N VAL A 37 -29.56 3.80 4.34
CA VAL A 37 -30.90 3.34 3.90
C VAL A 37 -30.79 2.46 2.65
N GLY A 38 -29.90 2.79 1.72
CA GLY A 38 -29.63 1.98 0.53
C GLY A 38 -29.05 0.59 0.88
N GLN A 39 -28.31 0.46 1.99
CA GLN A 39 -27.78 -0.81 2.49
C GLN A 39 -28.85 -1.69 3.13
N ALA A 40 -29.67 -1.11 4.00
CA ALA A 40 -30.59 -1.88 4.84
C ALA A 40 -31.77 -2.52 4.08
N GLY A 41 -32.05 -2.09 2.85
CA GLY A 41 -33.24 -2.56 2.09
C GLY A 41 -34.57 -2.35 2.83
N THR A 42 -34.58 -1.66 3.96
CA THR A 42 -35.70 -1.48 4.87
C THR A 42 -36.14 -0.02 4.96
N ARG A 43 -37.46 0.19 4.95
CA ARG A 43 -38.11 1.51 5.12
C ARG A 43 -38.11 1.97 6.59
N GLY A 44 -37.02 1.85 7.34
CA GLY A 44 -36.90 2.36 8.71
C GLY A 44 -36.18 3.71 8.74
N GLU A 45 -36.61 4.63 9.63
CA GLU A 45 -35.79 5.79 9.96
C GLU A 45 -34.45 5.30 10.53
N THR A 46 -33.37 5.58 9.81
CA THR A 46 -32.00 5.27 10.25
C THR A 46 -31.60 6.39 11.21
N ALA A 47 -31.59 6.11 12.51
CA ALA A 47 -31.06 7.06 13.49
C ALA A 47 -29.55 7.01 13.48
N LEU A 48 -28.94 8.12 13.06
CA LEU A 48 -27.47 8.26 12.99
C LEU A 48 -26.99 9.15 14.13
N THR A 49 -26.04 8.66 14.91
CA THR A 49 -25.36 9.39 15.97
C THR A 49 -23.96 9.76 15.52
N ARG A 50 -23.61 11.07 15.57
CA ARG A 50 -22.27 11.54 15.19
C ARG A 50 -21.23 11.13 16.22
N VAL A 51 -20.10 10.63 15.75
CA VAL A 51 -18.91 10.34 16.56
C VAL A 51 -17.88 11.45 16.34
N PHE A 52 -17.31 11.98 17.42
CA PHE A 52 -16.28 12.99 17.38
C PHE A 52 -14.93 12.38 17.75
N LEU A 53 -14.02 12.32 16.79
CA LEU A 53 -12.67 11.84 17.01
C LEU A 53 -11.69 13.02 17.11
N PRO A 54 -10.69 12.96 17.99
CA PRO A 54 -9.64 13.98 18.13
C PRO A 54 -8.57 13.80 17.05
N LEU A 55 -8.97 13.90 15.76
CA LEU A 55 -8.05 13.82 14.63
C LEU A 55 -7.30 15.16 14.47
N GLN A 56 -6.02 15.06 14.13
CA GLN A 56 -5.18 16.25 13.93
C GLN A 56 -5.47 16.88 12.57
N THR A 57 -5.71 18.18 12.55
CA THR A 57 -5.84 18.98 11.34
C THR A 57 -4.71 20.02 11.27
N LYS A 58 -4.12 20.21 10.09
CA LYS A 58 -3.11 21.25 9.85
C LYS A 58 -3.75 22.63 9.69
N SER A 59 -4.96 22.67 9.16
CA SER A 59 -5.67 23.92 8.87
C SER A 59 -6.53 24.35 10.04
N ALA A 60 -6.28 25.56 10.55
CA ALA A 60 -7.14 26.23 11.54
C ALA A 60 -8.55 26.58 11.01
N THR A 61 -8.84 26.28 9.74
CA THR A 61 -10.13 26.57 9.11
C THR A 61 -11.18 25.49 9.31
N TRP A 62 -10.80 24.30 9.81
CA TRP A 62 -11.75 23.26 10.18
C TRP A 62 -12.33 23.51 11.57
N SER A 63 -13.59 23.22 11.76
CA SER A 63 -14.33 23.41 13.01
C SER A 63 -15.14 22.16 13.35
N VAL A 64 -15.82 22.16 14.48
CA VAL A 64 -16.70 21.04 14.86
C VAL A 64 -17.85 20.84 13.85
N THR A 65 -18.28 21.91 13.18
CA THR A 65 -19.35 21.89 12.18
C THR A 65 -18.83 21.68 10.75
N ASP A 66 -17.53 21.91 10.52
CA ASP A 66 -16.88 21.74 9.23
C ASP A 66 -15.62 20.89 9.44
N ALA A 67 -15.75 19.59 9.42
CA ALA A 67 -14.67 18.64 9.63
C ALA A 67 -14.21 18.00 8.30
N PRO A 68 -12.92 17.63 8.18
CA PRO A 68 -12.44 16.91 6.98
C PRO A 68 -13.17 15.60 6.75
N ILE A 69 -13.55 14.91 7.83
CA ILE A 69 -14.39 13.71 7.79
C ILE A 69 -15.46 13.76 8.85
N TYR A 70 -16.57 13.10 8.56
CA TYR A 70 -17.69 12.92 9.49
C TYR A 70 -17.93 11.44 9.71
N ILE A 71 -18.12 11.03 10.95
CA ILE A 71 -18.39 9.64 11.32
C ILE A 71 -19.73 9.57 11.98
N TYR A 72 -20.56 8.64 11.55
CA TYR A 72 -21.88 8.39 12.13
C TYR A 72 -22.04 6.92 12.45
N ASN A 73 -22.38 6.62 13.69
CA ASN A 73 -22.90 5.31 14.09
C ASN A 73 -24.39 5.22 13.76
N ASN A 74 -24.82 4.06 13.33
CA ASN A 74 -26.22 3.72 13.12
C ASN A 74 -26.77 2.97 14.34
N ASP A 75 -27.84 3.43 14.95
CA ASP A 75 -28.42 2.81 16.16
C ASP A 75 -28.81 1.34 15.94
N GLY A 76 -29.11 0.95 14.71
CA GLY A 76 -29.38 -0.44 14.32
C GLY A 76 -28.12 -1.32 14.12
N GLY A 77 -26.94 -0.78 14.35
CA GLY A 77 -25.63 -1.40 14.08
C GLY A 77 -24.98 -0.87 12.81
N GLY A 78 -23.67 -0.84 12.83
CA GLY A 78 -22.84 -0.31 11.74
C GLY A 78 -22.49 1.17 11.89
N TYR A 79 -21.60 1.63 11.01
CA TYR A 79 -21.16 3.01 10.93
C TYR A 79 -20.89 3.44 9.49
N VAL A 80 -20.78 4.75 9.27
CA VAL A 80 -20.40 5.32 7.98
C VAL A 80 -19.47 6.52 8.17
N ILE A 81 -18.45 6.60 7.32
CA ILE A 81 -17.45 7.67 7.26
C ILE A 81 -17.69 8.47 5.99
N VAL A 82 -17.97 9.75 6.14
CA VAL A 82 -18.32 10.68 5.05
C VAL A 82 -17.23 11.72 4.89
N SER A 83 -16.88 12.02 3.66
CA SER A 83 -15.92 13.10 3.37
C SER A 83 -16.50 14.48 3.70
N GLY A 84 -15.64 15.35 4.22
CA GLY A 84 -15.89 16.77 4.39
C GLY A 84 -15.60 17.62 3.16
N ASP A 85 -15.27 16.99 2.01
CA ASP A 85 -14.96 17.67 0.76
C ASP A 85 -15.65 16.96 -0.42
N ASP A 86 -16.46 17.68 -1.19
CA ASP A 86 -17.25 17.14 -2.31
C ASP A 86 -16.41 16.84 -3.57
N ARG A 87 -15.12 17.13 -3.52
CA ARG A 87 -14.16 16.80 -4.55
C ARG A 87 -13.59 15.38 -4.40
N THR A 88 -13.86 14.73 -3.28
CA THR A 88 -13.49 13.33 -3.01
C THR A 88 -14.71 12.41 -3.08
N ALA A 89 -14.52 11.11 -2.82
CA ALA A 89 -15.65 10.20 -2.67
C ALA A 89 -16.53 10.64 -1.49
N ASP A 90 -17.86 10.60 -1.66
CA ASP A 90 -18.79 10.96 -0.60
C ASP A 90 -18.65 10.07 0.63
N ILE A 91 -18.50 8.77 0.43
CA ILE A 91 -18.32 7.76 1.48
C ILE A 91 -16.90 7.22 1.40
N LEU A 92 -16.19 7.29 2.52
CA LEU A 92 -14.80 6.88 2.64
C LEU A 92 -14.65 5.48 3.23
N GLY A 93 -15.64 5.07 4.03
CA GLY A 93 -15.70 3.75 4.62
C GLY A 93 -17.02 3.52 5.35
N PHE A 94 -17.32 2.25 5.63
CA PHE A 94 -18.53 1.86 6.34
C PHE A 94 -18.43 0.43 6.90
N SER A 95 -19.29 0.15 7.86
CA SER A 95 -19.54 -1.21 8.34
C SER A 95 -21.04 -1.41 8.50
N GLU A 96 -21.50 -2.65 8.31
CA GLU A 96 -22.89 -3.05 8.58
C GLU A 96 -23.08 -3.50 10.03
N LYS A 97 -22.00 -3.63 10.80
CA LYS A 97 -21.97 -4.15 12.17
C LYS A 97 -21.11 -3.26 13.06
N GLY A 98 -21.26 -3.43 14.37
CA GLY A 98 -20.48 -2.71 15.35
C GLY A 98 -20.83 -1.23 15.42
N HIS A 99 -20.03 -0.48 16.16
CA HIS A 99 -20.09 0.98 16.31
C HIS A 99 -18.68 1.48 16.57
N ILE A 100 -18.36 2.67 16.11
CA ILE A 100 -17.10 3.33 16.46
C ILE A 100 -17.25 3.95 17.85
N ASP A 101 -16.38 3.55 18.78
CA ASP A 101 -16.21 4.21 20.08
C ASP A 101 -14.97 5.13 20.03
N ALA A 102 -15.20 6.42 20.20
CA ALA A 102 -14.11 7.42 20.18
C ALA A 102 -13.04 7.21 21.27
N ASN A 103 -13.37 6.50 22.36
CA ASN A 103 -12.47 6.24 23.48
C ASN A 103 -11.66 4.95 23.30
N HIS A 104 -12.13 4.03 22.46
CA HIS A 104 -11.55 2.70 22.26
C HIS A 104 -11.29 2.40 20.77
N LEU A 105 -11.04 3.44 19.98
CA LEU A 105 -10.76 3.28 18.54
C LEU A 105 -9.47 2.50 18.30
N ALA A 106 -9.54 1.46 17.48
CA ALA A 106 -8.37 0.71 17.01
C ALA A 106 -7.28 1.66 16.49
N VAL A 107 -6.05 1.51 16.98
CA VAL A 107 -4.94 2.43 16.64
C VAL A 107 -4.69 2.46 15.14
N ASN A 108 -4.78 1.32 14.47
CA ASN A 108 -4.64 1.17 13.02
C ASN A 108 -5.72 1.99 12.29
N MET A 109 -6.98 1.86 12.69
CA MET A 109 -8.07 2.63 12.10
C MET A 109 -7.92 4.12 12.37
N LYS A 110 -7.49 4.51 13.56
CA LYS A 110 -7.21 5.93 13.85
C LYS A 110 -6.15 6.50 12.91
N SER A 111 -5.08 5.76 12.68
CA SER A 111 -4.01 6.13 11.75
C SER A 111 -4.52 6.23 10.31
N TRP A 112 -5.36 5.29 9.90
CA TRP A 112 -6.00 5.28 8.59
C TRP A 112 -6.89 6.51 8.37
N LEU A 113 -7.76 6.82 9.33
CA LEU A 113 -8.61 8.01 9.29
C LEU A 113 -7.81 9.31 9.30
N GLN A 114 -6.68 9.34 10.03
CA GLN A 114 -5.76 10.47 9.99
C GLN A 114 -5.13 10.66 8.60
N GLY A 115 -4.88 9.56 7.88
CA GLY A 115 -4.48 9.57 6.47
C GLY A 115 -5.53 10.22 5.57
N TYR A 116 -6.78 9.86 5.72
CA TYR A 116 -7.89 10.50 4.99
C TYR A 116 -7.96 12.01 5.25
N VAL A 117 -7.85 12.42 6.52
CA VAL A 117 -7.83 13.84 6.88
C VAL A 117 -6.73 14.59 6.13
N ARG A 118 -5.53 14.02 6.08
CA ARG A 118 -4.39 14.65 5.39
C ARG A 118 -4.58 14.74 3.89
N GLN A 119 -5.09 13.68 3.27
CA GLN A 119 -5.40 13.68 1.84
C GLN A 119 -6.44 14.77 1.50
N ILE A 120 -7.49 14.90 2.30
CA ILE A 120 -8.52 15.93 2.11
C ILE A 120 -7.93 17.35 2.31
N GLU A 121 -7.06 17.53 3.31
CA GLU A 121 -6.41 18.82 3.56
C GLU A 121 -5.42 19.22 2.47
N SER A 122 -4.80 18.25 1.78
CA SER A 122 -3.88 18.50 0.67
C SER A 122 -4.60 19.02 -0.58
N ILE A 123 -5.90 18.80 -0.70
CA ILE A 123 -6.71 19.37 -1.79
C ILE A 123 -6.78 20.89 -1.59
N SER A 124 -5.83 21.61 -2.19
CA SER A 124 -5.72 23.06 -2.07
C SER A 124 -7.00 23.78 -2.54
N ALA A 125 -7.39 24.84 -1.85
CA ALA A 125 -8.52 25.67 -2.23
C ALA A 125 -8.32 26.38 -3.61
N SER A 126 -7.08 26.48 -4.08
CA SER A 126 -6.70 27.06 -5.37
C SER A 126 -6.61 26.03 -6.50
N ALA A 127 -6.54 24.74 -6.20
CA ALA A 127 -6.51 23.69 -7.21
C ALA A 127 -7.89 23.56 -7.86
N THR A 128 -8.03 24.07 -9.08
CA THR A 128 -9.15 23.67 -9.92
C THR A 128 -8.96 22.18 -10.24
N PRO A 129 -9.90 21.30 -9.87
CA PRO A 129 -9.75 19.87 -10.09
C PRO A 129 -9.58 19.61 -11.58
N ARG A 130 -8.40 19.22 -12.00
CA ARG A 130 -8.18 18.75 -13.35
C ARG A 130 -8.66 17.30 -13.40
N ARG A 131 -9.94 17.09 -13.61
CA ARG A 131 -10.48 15.77 -13.91
C ARG A 131 -9.85 15.29 -15.22
N VAL A 132 -8.87 14.43 -15.11
CA VAL A 132 -8.54 13.54 -16.21
C VAL A 132 -9.70 12.55 -16.27
N ALA A 133 -10.39 12.47 -17.41
CA ALA A 133 -11.42 11.47 -17.63
C ALA A 133 -10.72 10.09 -17.63
N THR A 134 -10.66 9.46 -16.47
CA THR A 134 -10.27 8.05 -16.39
C THR A 134 -11.40 7.23 -16.99
N THR A 135 -11.07 6.39 -17.95
CA THR A 135 -11.98 5.32 -18.37
C THR A 135 -12.28 4.50 -17.12
N ARG A 136 -13.55 4.50 -16.71
CA ARG A 136 -14.02 3.72 -15.57
C ARG A 136 -13.61 2.27 -15.80
N SER A 137 -12.82 1.68 -14.91
CA SER A 137 -12.54 0.25 -14.97
C SER A 137 -13.87 -0.51 -14.90
N GLU A 138 -13.96 -1.64 -15.59
CA GLU A 138 -15.13 -2.49 -15.45
C GLU A 138 -15.32 -2.86 -13.98
N ALA A 139 -16.58 -2.88 -13.50
CA ALA A 139 -16.87 -3.21 -12.12
C ALA A 139 -16.38 -4.64 -11.83
N LYS A 140 -15.42 -4.76 -10.90
CA LYS A 140 -14.90 -6.05 -10.46
C LYS A 140 -15.95 -6.84 -9.69
N ALA A 141 -15.88 -8.16 -9.75
CA ALA A 141 -16.76 -9.03 -8.98
C ALA A 141 -16.51 -8.85 -7.45
N PRO A 142 -17.55 -8.85 -6.61
CA PRO A 142 -17.35 -8.78 -5.17
C PRO A 142 -16.60 -10.01 -4.65
N LEU A 143 -15.72 -9.80 -3.67
CA LEU A 143 -15.04 -10.86 -2.93
C LEU A 143 -15.64 -10.89 -1.52
N ALA A 144 -16.24 -12.05 -1.16
CA ALA A 144 -16.77 -12.23 0.19
C ALA A 144 -15.63 -12.36 1.21
N THR A 145 -15.85 -11.84 2.42
CA THR A 145 -14.94 -12.06 3.54
C THR A 145 -14.82 -13.54 3.87
N LYS A 146 -13.60 -13.99 4.16
CA LYS A 146 -13.26 -15.39 4.44
C LYS A 146 -12.78 -15.61 5.87
N LEU A 147 -12.15 -14.59 6.46
CA LEU A 147 -11.73 -14.61 7.85
C LEU A 147 -12.96 -14.51 8.77
N LYS A 148 -12.92 -15.29 9.84
CA LYS A 148 -13.88 -15.23 10.93
C LYS A 148 -13.25 -14.73 12.23
N THR A 149 -11.94 -14.57 12.21
CA THR A 149 -11.13 -14.17 13.34
C THR A 149 -11.48 -12.76 13.80
N GLU A 150 -11.74 -12.64 15.11
CA GLU A 150 -11.87 -11.38 15.82
C GLU A 150 -10.79 -11.38 16.91
N TRP A 151 -9.52 -11.26 16.48
CA TRP A 151 -8.36 -11.37 17.36
C TRP A 151 -7.76 -10.00 17.69
N GLY A 152 -7.16 -9.92 18.89
CA GLY A 152 -6.49 -8.74 19.40
C GLY A 152 -5.00 -8.97 19.69
N GLN A 153 -4.43 -8.13 20.55
CA GLN A 153 -2.99 -8.14 20.86
C GLN A 153 -2.68 -8.34 22.35
N ASP A 154 -3.71 -8.25 23.20
CA ASP A 154 -3.61 -8.46 24.65
C ASP A 154 -3.98 -9.89 25.04
N PHE A 155 -4.42 -10.12 26.26
CA PHE A 155 -4.87 -11.44 26.72
C PHE A 155 -6.08 -11.94 25.90
N PRO A 156 -6.10 -13.21 25.45
CA PRO A 156 -5.15 -14.28 25.73
C PRO A 156 -3.94 -14.34 24.78
N TYR A 157 -3.93 -13.54 23.72
CA TYR A 157 -2.97 -13.64 22.59
C TYR A 157 -1.52 -13.45 23.04
N ASN A 158 -1.27 -12.65 24.07
CA ASN A 158 0.05 -12.30 24.55
C ASN A 158 0.60 -13.19 25.70
N LEU A 159 -0.03 -14.31 26.02
CA LEU A 159 0.41 -15.21 27.12
C LEU A 159 1.86 -15.71 26.97
N HIS A 160 2.40 -15.74 25.75
CA HIS A 160 3.77 -16.19 25.46
C HIS A 160 4.69 -15.09 24.95
N THR A 161 4.25 -13.84 24.99
CA THR A 161 5.15 -12.70 24.75
C THR A 161 6.06 -12.50 25.98
N PRO A 162 7.21 -11.82 25.81
CA PRO A 162 8.08 -11.54 26.96
C PRO A 162 7.37 -10.81 28.08
N GLU A 163 7.62 -11.24 29.31
CA GLU A 163 7.24 -10.46 30.48
C GLU A 163 8.24 -9.32 30.73
N ILE A 164 7.70 -8.16 31.11
CA ILE A 164 8.47 -7.03 31.61
C ILE A 164 8.13 -6.76 33.05
N THR A 165 9.16 -6.42 33.85
CA THR A 165 9.00 -6.01 35.24
C THR A 165 9.65 -4.65 35.44
N PHE A 166 8.91 -3.74 36.03
CA PHE A 166 9.36 -2.38 36.31
C PHE A 166 8.80 -1.86 37.63
N ALA A 167 9.56 -1.01 38.29
CA ALA A 167 9.13 -0.37 39.52
C ALA A 167 8.49 1.00 39.21
N TRP A 168 7.30 1.23 39.74
CA TRP A 168 6.64 2.52 39.72
C TRP A 168 6.08 2.84 41.11
N LYS A 169 6.56 3.94 41.72
CA LYS A 169 6.13 4.42 43.05
C LYS A 169 6.10 3.29 44.11
N ASP A 170 7.24 2.66 44.33
CA ASP A 170 7.47 1.60 45.33
C ASP A 170 6.66 0.30 45.12
N LYS A 171 6.11 0.12 43.90
CA LYS A 171 5.48 -1.13 43.49
C LYS A 171 6.18 -1.71 42.26
N ASP A 172 6.53 -2.99 42.35
CA ASP A 172 6.92 -3.76 41.18
C ASP A 172 5.65 -4.19 40.42
N THR A 173 5.64 -3.95 39.13
CA THR A 173 4.57 -4.37 38.21
C THR A 173 5.17 -5.30 37.20
N THR A 174 4.57 -6.47 37.02
CA THR A 174 4.93 -7.43 35.97
C THR A 174 3.75 -7.60 35.03
N MET A 175 4.02 -7.57 33.72
CA MET A 175 3.02 -7.75 32.68
C MET A 175 3.65 -8.32 31.41
N HIS A 176 2.83 -8.97 30.58
CA HIS A 176 3.23 -9.35 29.23
C HIS A 176 3.24 -8.13 28.32
N THR A 177 4.17 -8.12 27.37
CA THR A 177 4.17 -7.17 26.26
C THR A 177 3.03 -7.48 25.29
N ALA A 178 2.64 -6.52 24.43
CA ALA A 178 1.66 -6.79 23.37
C ALA A 178 2.24 -7.78 22.34
N THR A 179 1.37 -8.52 21.62
CA THR A 179 1.82 -9.38 20.51
C THR A 179 2.40 -8.57 19.35
N GLY A 180 1.86 -7.38 19.08
CA GLY A 180 2.15 -6.55 17.93
C GLY A 180 1.28 -6.88 16.71
N CYS A 181 0.94 -5.83 15.95
CA CYS A 181 0.04 -5.93 14.79
C CYS A 181 0.54 -6.90 13.71
N VAL A 182 1.86 -6.95 13.49
CA VAL A 182 2.50 -7.88 12.54
C VAL A 182 2.23 -9.33 12.92
N ALA A 183 2.48 -9.72 14.18
CA ALA A 183 2.23 -11.08 14.64
C ALA A 183 0.75 -11.44 14.56
N THR A 184 -0.14 -10.49 14.87
CA THR A 184 -1.58 -10.67 14.79
C THR A 184 -2.04 -10.88 13.35
N ALA A 185 -1.62 -10.04 12.41
CA ALA A 185 -1.97 -10.16 10.99
C ALA A 185 -1.45 -11.50 10.39
N MET A 186 -0.18 -11.85 10.67
CA MET A 186 0.38 -13.14 10.25
C MET A 186 -0.41 -14.31 10.82
N SER A 187 -0.71 -14.29 12.11
CA SER A 187 -1.44 -15.38 12.78
C SER A 187 -2.83 -15.59 12.22
N MET A 188 -3.58 -14.50 11.94
CA MET A 188 -4.89 -14.57 11.29
C MET A 188 -4.81 -15.25 9.90
N LEU A 189 -3.78 -14.91 9.11
CA LEU A 189 -3.57 -15.52 7.81
C LEU A 189 -3.20 -17.00 7.92
N LEU A 190 -2.29 -17.36 8.83
CA LEU A 190 -1.89 -18.75 9.06
C LEU A 190 -3.08 -19.59 9.53
N HIS A 191 -3.93 -19.04 10.39
CA HIS A 191 -5.16 -19.71 10.84
C HIS A 191 -6.15 -19.91 9.68
N TYR A 192 -6.30 -18.95 8.80
CA TYR A 192 -7.13 -19.12 7.59
C TYR A 192 -6.65 -20.30 6.73
N HIS A 193 -5.35 -20.46 6.57
CA HIS A 193 -4.78 -21.57 5.80
C HIS A 193 -4.66 -22.86 6.61
N GLN A 194 -4.65 -22.82 7.93
CA GLN A 194 -4.28 -23.91 8.85
C GLN A 194 -2.96 -24.58 8.41
N TYR A 195 -1.95 -23.76 8.19
CA TYR A 195 -0.63 -24.13 7.70
C TYR A 195 0.44 -23.14 8.19
N PRO A 196 1.67 -23.65 8.53
CA PRO A 196 2.13 -25.05 8.52
C PRO A 196 1.68 -25.83 9.78
N ASP A 197 1.89 -27.13 9.81
CA ASP A 197 1.63 -27.95 11.01
C ASP A 197 2.67 -27.70 12.13
N LYS A 198 3.83 -27.18 11.75
CA LYS A 198 4.96 -26.92 12.66
C LYS A 198 5.94 -25.93 12.05
N LEU A 199 6.75 -25.29 12.89
CA LEU A 199 7.86 -24.45 12.42
C LEU A 199 8.91 -25.25 11.65
N LEU A 200 9.39 -24.70 10.54
CA LEU A 200 10.41 -25.33 9.69
C LEU A 200 11.82 -25.17 10.25
N LYS A 201 12.07 -24.14 11.04
CA LYS A 201 13.34 -23.83 11.69
C LYS A 201 13.09 -23.31 13.10
N GLY A 202 14.03 -23.54 14.00
CA GLY A 202 14.01 -22.96 15.34
C GLY A 202 14.34 -21.46 15.30
N VAL A 203 13.85 -20.72 16.30
CA VAL A 203 14.17 -19.32 16.53
C VAL A 203 14.90 -19.21 17.87
N PRO A 204 16.17 -18.81 17.89
CA PRO A 204 16.90 -18.58 19.15
C PRO A 204 16.27 -17.44 19.95
N SER A 205 16.37 -17.52 21.26
CA SER A 205 15.98 -16.41 22.14
C SER A 205 16.80 -15.15 21.85
N TYR A 206 16.15 -14.01 21.96
CA TYR A 206 16.77 -12.70 21.83
C TYR A 206 16.21 -11.74 22.89
N GLU A 207 16.86 -10.61 23.09
CA GLU A 207 16.53 -9.67 24.15
C GLU A 207 16.51 -8.23 23.61
N GLY A 208 15.81 -7.37 24.32
CA GLY A 208 15.74 -5.94 24.00
C GLY A 208 15.26 -5.13 25.18
N THR A 209 14.94 -3.87 24.90
CA THR A 209 14.36 -2.96 25.88
C THR A 209 13.14 -2.26 25.28
N CYS A 210 12.23 -1.80 26.15
CA CYS A 210 11.11 -0.96 25.77
C CYS A 210 10.92 0.16 26.80
N ASP A 211 10.25 1.22 26.36
CA ASP A 211 9.80 2.29 27.21
C ASP A 211 8.37 2.01 27.68
N VAL A 212 8.11 2.19 28.97
CA VAL A 212 6.79 1.94 29.56
C VAL A 212 6.16 3.28 29.99
N PRO A 213 5.12 3.75 29.29
CA PRO A 213 4.37 4.91 29.74
C PRO A 213 3.55 4.56 30.98
N VAL A 214 3.62 5.40 31.99
CA VAL A 214 2.87 5.26 33.23
C VAL A 214 2.11 6.55 33.53
N GLU A 215 0.90 6.41 34.06
CA GLU A 215 0.08 7.56 34.45
C GLU A 215 -0.58 7.32 35.81
N GLU A 216 -0.52 8.31 36.69
CA GLU A 216 -1.24 8.31 37.95
C GLU A 216 -1.55 9.74 38.38
N ASP A 217 -2.78 9.98 38.82
CA ASP A 217 -3.28 11.30 39.24
C ASP A 217 -3.04 12.41 38.19
N GLY A 218 -3.15 12.06 36.89
CA GLY A 218 -2.92 12.98 35.78
C GLY A 218 -1.46 13.34 35.52
N LYS A 219 -0.51 12.70 36.22
CA LYS A 219 0.93 12.82 35.93
C LYS A 219 1.37 11.66 35.05
N LYS A 220 1.89 12.01 33.88
CA LYS A 220 2.47 11.06 32.93
C LYS A 220 3.98 11.01 33.10
N ASP A 221 4.54 9.82 33.06
CA ASP A 221 5.97 9.58 33.08
C ASP A 221 6.30 8.41 32.14
N ILE A 222 7.58 8.18 31.85
CA ILE A 222 8.05 7.07 31.02
C ILE A 222 9.19 6.38 31.74
N ILE A 223 9.01 5.10 32.06
CA ILE A 223 10.06 4.25 32.57
C ILE A 223 10.85 3.73 31.36
N LYS A 224 12.12 4.14 31.30
CA LYS A 224 13.01 3.87 30.17
C LYS A 224 13.72 2.53 30.27
N ASP A 225 14.03 1.95 29.10
CA ASP A 225 14.94 0.82 28.96
C ASP A 225 14.55 -0.40 29.80
N VAL A 226 13.25 -0.68 29.96
CA VAL A 226 12.74 -1.87 30.62
C VAL A 226 13.11 -3.09 29.78
N LYS A 227 13.87 -4.01 30.37
CA LYS A 227 14.41 -5.18 29.67
C LYS A 227 13.37 -6.27 29.48
N TRP A 228 13.45 -6.93 28.34
CA TRP A 228 12.69 -8.14 28.06
C TRP A 228 13.57 -9.18 27.34
N LYS A 229 13.14 -10.43 27.35
CA LYS A 229 13.80 -11.54 26.67
C LYS A 229 12.79 -12.58 26.22
N THR A 230 12.95 -13.08 24.99
CA THR A 230 12.15 -14.18 24.45
C THR A 230 12.70 -15.54 24.90
N GLU A 231 11.92 -16.60 24.70
CA GLU A 231 12.34 -17.97 24.86
C GLU A 231 12.90 -18.56 23.57
N ASP A 232 13.70 -19.62 23.66
CA ASP A 232 14.11 -20.40 22.50
C ASP A 232 12.90 -21.19 21.96
N ILE A 233 12.66 -21.10 20.67
CA ILE A 233 11.65 -21.90 19.97
C ILE A 233 12.36 -22.95 19.12
N LEU A 234 12.07 -24.22 19.36
CA LEU A 234 12.76 -25.32 18.69
C LEU A 234 12.24 -25.55 17.27
N GLU A 235 13.12 -26.00 16.40
CA GLU A 235 12.70 -26.51 15.08
C GLU A 235 11.69 -27.65 15.25
N GLY A 236 10.65 -27.64 14.44
CA GLY A 236 9.59 -28.63 14.51
C GLY A 236 8.57 -28.40 15.62
N SER A 237 8.62 -27.28 16.35
CA SER A 237 7.58 -26.90 17.31
C SER A 237 6.21 -26.90 16.63
N PRO A 238 5.23 -27.68 17.15
CA PRO A 238 3.92 -27.86 16.51
C PRO A 238 3.05 -26.63 16.66
N ILE A 239 2.11 -26.47 15.73
CA ILE A 239 1.02 -25.50 15.81
C ILE A 239 -0.27 -26.29 16.06
N ASP A 240 -0.96 -26.00 17.15
CA ASP A 240 -2.14 -26.75 17.59
C ASP A 240 -3.42 -26.17 16.94
N TRP A 241 -3.59 -26.41 15.64
CA TRP A 241 -4.76 -25.94 14.89
C TRP A 241 -6.09 -26.42 15.45
N ALA A 242 -6.10 -27.55 16.17
CA ALA A 242 -7.33 -28.13 16.71
C ALA A 242 -7.94 -27.31 17.85
N HIS A 243 -7.11 -26.53 18.55
CA HIS A 243 -7.54 -25.72 19.68
C HIS A 243 -7.49 -24.22 19.41
N ILE A 244 -7.13 -23.80 18.19
CA ILE A 244 -7.21 -22.39 17.80
C ILE A 244 -8.63 -22.10 17.28
N THR A 245 -9.28 -21.06 17.87
CA THR A 245 -10.64 -20.67 17.57
C THR A 245 -10.74 -19.29 16.92
N ASP A 246 -11.88 -19.00 16.27
CA ASP A 246 -12.06 -17.71 15.57
C ASP A 246 -12.19 -16.52 16.55
N LYS A 247 -12.61 -16.77 17.80
CA LYS A 247 -12.89 -15.75 18.83
C LYS A 247 -12.52 -16.25 20.21
N TYR A 248 -12.13 -15.35 21.07
CA TYR A 248 -11.77 -15.62 22.46
C TYR A 248 -12.58 -14.74 23.39
N ASP A 249 -13.06 -15.32 24.49
CA ASP A 249 -13.81 -14.64 25.55
C ASP A 249 -13.50 -15.28 26.92
N GLU A 250 -14.19 -14.83 27.96
CA GLU A 250 -14.03 -15.36 29.33
C GLU A 250 -14.33 -16.87 29.48
N LYS A 251 -14.89 -17.51 28.44
CA LYS A 251 -15.25 -18.94 28.45
C LYS A 251 -14.22 -19.78 27.69
N SER A 252 -13.29 -19.15 27.00
CA SER A 252 -12.22 -19.84 26.28
C SER A 252 -11.36 -20.62 27.27
N SER A 253 -11.07 -21.86 26.94
CA SER A 253 -10.29 -22.73 27.83
C SER A 253 -8.80 -22.36 27.82
N ASP A 254 -8.07 -22.74 28.88
CA ASP A 254 -6.62 -22.53 28.96
C ASP A 254 -5.88 -23.15 27.77
N VAL A 255 -6.37 -24.28 27.22
CA VAL A 255 -5.77 -24.93 26.06
C VAL A 255 -5.96 -24.10 24.78
N GLU A 256 -7.14 -23.53 24.59
CA GLU A 256 -7.42 -22.63 23.45
C GLU A 256 -6.60 -21.35 23.57
N ASN A 257 -6.53 -20.77 24.76
CA ASN A 257 -5.74 -19.57 25.04
C ASN A 257 -4.24 -19.81 24.81
N ASP A 258 -3.70 -20.95 25.29
CA ASP A 258 -2.29 -21.34 25.06
C ASP A 258 -2.00 -21.55 23.57
N ALA A 259 -2.91 -22.19 22.83
CA ALA A 259 -2.72 -22.50 21.42
C ALA A 259 -2.59 -21.25 20.55
N VAL A 260 -3.49 -20.25 20.73
CA VAL A 260 -3.41 -19.00 19.98
C VAL A 260 -2.20 -18.16 20.41
N ALA A 261 -1.89 -18.10 21.70
CA ALA A 261 -0.74 -17.36 22.19
C ALA A 261 0.58 -17.92 21.66
N ARG A 262 0.71 -19.26 21.52
CA ARG A 262 1.89 -19.88 20.88
C ARG A 262 1.99 -19.52 19.40
N LEU A 263 0.88 -19.51 18.67
CA LEU A 263 0.91 -19.06 17.27
C LEU A 263 1.39 -17.61 17.17
N MET A 264 0.89 -16.71 18.02
CA MET A 264 1.34 -15.32 18.11
C MET A 264 2.81 -15.21 18.47
N GLN A 265 3.28 -15.99 19.44
CA GLN A 265 4.71 -16.06 19.81
C GLN A 265 5.58 -16.48 18.63
N TYR A 266 5.16 -17.51 17.87
CA TYR A 266 5.92 -17.99 16.73
C TYR A 266 5.99 -16.92 15.64
N CYS A 267 4.87 -16.29 15.30
CA CYS A 267 4.86 -15.19 14.34
C CYS A 267 5.77 -14.04 14.78
N GLY A 268 5.62 -13.56 16.02
CA GLY A 268 6.45 -12.47 16.54
C GLY A 268 7.94 -12.79 16.56
N ALA A 269 8.30 -14.01 16.99
CA ALA A 269 9.70 -14.43 17.02
C ALA A 269 10.32 -14.53 15.62
N THR A 270 9.58 -15.05 14.64
CA THR A 270 10.08 -15.23 13.26
C THR A 270 10.34 -13.92 12.51
N VAL A 271 9.74 -12.81 12.96
CA VAL A 271 9.95 -11.46 12.41
C VAL A 271 10.90 -10.61 13.27
N ASN A 272 11.51 -11.20 14.29
CA ASN A 272 12.38 -10.48 15.25
C ASN A 272 11.66 -9.27 15.88
N MET A 273 10.44 -9.52 16.41
CA MET A 273 9.57 -8.51 17.00
C MET A 273 10.29 -7.69 18.07
N GLN A 274 10.20 -6.39 17.99
CA GLN A 274 10.61 -5.47 19.05
C GLN A 274 9.44 -5.33 20.04
N TYR A 275 9.53 -6.11 21.13
CA TYR A 275 8.46 -6.21 22.11
C TYR A 275 8.39 -4.99 23.03
N GLY A 276 7.16 -4.60 23.41
CA GLY A 276 6.87 -3.46 24.28
C GLY A 276 5.39 -3.37 24.62
N ILE A 277 4.99 -2.24 25.17
CA ILE A 277 3.57 -1.89 25.33
C ILE A 277 2.92 -1.79 23.95
N GLU A 278 3.65 -1.25 23.00
CA GLU A 278 3.37 -1.31 21.55
C GLU A 278 4.54 -2.06 20.92
N SER A 279 4.28 -3.29 20.45
CA SER A 279 5.28 -4.11 19.78
C SER A 279 5.28 -3.86 18.28
N SER A 280 6.47 -3.87 17.66
CA SER A 280 6.64 -3.54 16.25
C SER A 280 7.63 -4.46 15.52
N ALA A 281 7.40 -4.66 14.22
CA ALA A 281 8.31 -5.31 13.29
C ALA A 281 8.16 -4.65 11.91
N ASN A 282 9.07 -4.98 10.98
CA ASN A 282 9.02 -4.46 9.63
C ASN A 282 8.33 -5.46 8.68
N THR A 283 7.70 -4.96 7.61
CA THR A 283 7.12 -5.78 6.53
C THR A 283 8.15 -6.77 5.95
N ASP A 284 9.41 -6.37 5.78
CA ASP A 284 10.50 -7.26 5.36
C ASP A 284 10.69 -8.46 6.30
N GLY A 285 10.48 -8.24 7.61
CA GLY A 285 10.48 -9.31 8.60
C GLY A 285 9.40 -10.36 8.32
N ILE A 286 8.22 -9.93 7.85
CA ILE A 286 7.13 -10.84 7.45
C ILE A 286 7.61 -11.76 6.33
N LEU A 287 8.23 -11.21 5.28
CA LEU A 287 8.74 -11.99 4.16
C LEU A 287 9.74 -13.06 4.63
N VAL A 288 10.66 -12.67 5.51
CA VAL A 288 11.66 -13.59 6.11
C VAL A 288 10.98 -14.66 6.95
N GLY A 289 10.05 -14.26 7.83
CA GLY A 289 9.30 -15.15 8.71
C GLY A 289 8.49 -16.19 7.94
N MET A 290 7.67 -15.72 7.02
CA MET A 290 6.80 -16.54 6.18
C MET A 290 7.60 -17.54 5.34
N LYS A 291 8.68 -17.08 4.69
CA LYS A 291 9.50 -17.92 3.81
C LYS A 291 10.33 -18.95 4.59
N ASN A 292 11.11 -18.49 5.57
CA ASN A 292 12.14 -19.32 6.17
C ASN A 292 11.64 -20.22 7.29
N TYR A 293 10.56 -19.85 7.96
CA TYR A 293 10.06 -20.53 9.14
C TYR A 293 8.66 -21.12 8.97
N LEU A 294 7.82 -20.52 8.12
CA LEU A 294 6.40 -20.82 8.03
C LEU A 294 5.96 -21.46 6.70
N GLY A 295 6.91 -21.73 5.79
CA GLY A 295 6.67 -22.55 4.60
C GLY A 295 5.91 -21.86 3.46
N TYR A 296 6.06 -20.56 3.30
CA TYR A 296 5.55 -19.75 2.19
C TYR A 296 6.71 -19.30 1.28
N PRO A 297 7.20 -20.13 0.39
CA PRO A 297 8.47 -19.90 -0.32
C PRO A 297 8.40 -18.77 -1.37
N ASP A 298 7.20 -18.47 -1.85
CA ASP A 298 6.99 -17.54 -2.97
C ASP A 298 6.50 -16.15 -2.51
N VAL A 299 6.65 -15.84 -1.21
CA VAL A 299 6.24 -14.56 -0.63
C VAL A 299 7.11 -13.39 -1.13
N TYR A 300 6.47 -12.26 -1.43
CA TYR A 300 7.10 -11.00 -1.81
C TYR A 300 6.20 -9.82 -1.38
N ALA A 301 6.74 -8.59 -1.40
CA ALA A 301 5.93 -7.40 -1.12
C ALA A 301 5.72 -6.58 -2.40
N LEU A 302 4.60 -5.86 -2.45
CA LEU A 302 4.32 -4.78 -3.40
C LEU A 302 4.07 -3.49 -2.64
N HIS A 303 4.42 -2.35 -3.24
CA HIS A 303 4.36 -1.04 -2.62
C HIS A 303 3.51 -0.09 -3.47
N ASP A 304 2.66 0.71 -2.83
CA ASP A 304 1.71 1.59 -3.52
C ASP A 304 2.38 2.69 -4.35
N PHE A 305 3.56 3.16 -3.92
CA PHE A 305 4.29 4.22 -4.62
C PHE A 305 4.76 3.83 -6.03
N GLU A 306 4.64 2.56 -6.39
CA GLU A 306 5.00 2.03 -7.71
C GLU A 306 3.82 1.99 -8.68
N TYR A 307 2.62 2.30 -8.19
CA TYR A 307 1.36 2.25 -8.93
C TYR A 307 0.70 3.63 -8.97
N ASP A 308 -0.11 3.86 -9.99
CA ASP A 308 -1.15 4.85 -9.85
C ASP A 308 -2.26 4.33 -8.92
N ALA A 309 -3.15 5.21 -8.48
CA ALA A 309 -4.18 4.85 -7.51
C ALA A 309 -5.10 3.72 -8.00
N GLN A 310 -5.40 3.64 -9.31
CA GLN A 310 -6.22 2.56 -9.86
C GLN A 310 -5.41 1.28 -10.02
N GLY A 311 -4.19 1.37 -10.48
CA GLY A 311 -3.27 0.23 -10.58
C GLY A 311 -3.03 -0.43 -9.24
N TRP A 312 -2.91 0.36 -8.15
CA TRP A 312 -2.81 -0.18 -6.81
C TRP A 312 -4.07 -0.94 -6.37
N VAL A 313 -5.25 -0.34 -6.56
CA VAL A 313 -6.54 -1.00 -6.32
C VAL A 313 -6.66 -2.32 -7.11
N ASP A 314 -6.20 -2.31 -8.36
CA ASP A 314 -6.22 -3.48 -9.23
C ASP A 314 -5.25 -4.56 -8.75
N ALA A 315 -4.04 -4.19 -8.33
CA ALA A 315 -3.05 -5.10 -7.76
C ALA A 315 -3.57 -5.78 -6.49
N VAL A 316 -4.13 -5.01 -5.55
CA VAL A 316 -4.72 -5.53 -4.31
C VAL A 316 -5.89 -6.47 -4.60
N TYR A 317 -6.81 -6.07 -5.48
CA TYR A 317 -7.94 -6.92 -5.88
C TYR A 317 -7.47 -8.23 -6.52
N ASN A 318 -6.49 -8.17 -7.42
CA ASN A 318 -5.98 -9.35 -8.13
C ASN A 318 -5.34 -10.35 -7.16
N GLU A 319 -4.51 -9.88 -6.23
CA GLU A 319 -3.91 -10.76 -5.22
C GLU A 319 -5.00 -11.40 -4.35
N MET A 320 -5.93 -10.60 -3.81
CA MET A 320 -7.04 -11.12 -2.98
C MET A 320 -7.93 -12.11 -3.73
N SER A 321 -8.16 -11.91 -5.02
CA SER A 321 -8.99 -12.81 -5.84
C SER A 321 -8.35 -14.18 -6.01
N GLN A 322 -7.02 -14.25 -5.99
CA GLN A 322 -6.23 -15.47 -6.19
C GLN A 322 -5.85 -16.14 -4.87
N ALA A 323 -5.28 -15.38 -3.95
CA ALA A 323 -4.75 -15.89 -2.68
C ALA A 323 -5.78 -15.89 -1.54
N GLY A 324 -6.76 -15.01 -1.58
CA GLY A 324 -7.67 -14.78 -0.46
C GLY A 324 -7.24 -13.58 0.39
N PRO A 325 -7.37 -13.64 1.73
CA PRO A 325 -6.92 -12.56 2.60
C PRO A 325 -5.44 -12.24 2.40
N VAL A 326 -5.08 -10.96 2.49
CA VAL A 326 -3.69 -10.49 2.34
C VAL A 326 -3.26 -9.67 3.56
N ILE A 327 -2.00 -9.79 3.96
CA ILE A 327 -1.40 -8.89 4.95
C ILE A 327 -1.11 -7.58 4.25
N PHE A 328 -1.54 -6.51 4.88
CA PHE A 328 -1.47 -5.17 4.32
C PHE A 328 -0.98 -4.19 5.38
N SER A 329 -0.17 -3.24 4.99
CA SER A 329 0.32 -2.21 5.89
C SER A 329 0.01 -0.81 5.40
N GLY A 330 0.07 0.13 6.31
CA GLY A 330 0.08 1.55 6.02
C GLY A 330 0.96 2.27 7.02
N ILE A 331 1.75 3.22 6.55
CA ILE A 331 2.63 4.02 7.38
C ILE A 331 2.06 5.42 7.54
N THR A 332 2.04 5.91 8.78
CA THR A 332 1.71 7.31 9.03
C THR A 332 2.92 8.21 8.73
N PRO A 333 2.72 9.50 8.42
CA PRO A 333 3.83 10.44 8.26
C PRO A 333 4.71 10.67 9.51
N SER A 334 4.28 10.15 10.67
CA SER A 334 5.12 10.05 11.88
C SER A 334 5.96 8.79 11.93
N ALA A 335 6.00 8.02 10.83
CA ALA A 335 6.70 6.74 10.70
C ALA A 335 6.21 5.63 11.66
N SER A 336 4.95 5.71 12.12
CA SER A 336 4.29 4.61 12.82
C SER A 336 3.57 3.76 11.79
N GLY A 337 4.04 2.55 11.54
CA GLY A 337 3.44 1.56 10.66
C GLY A 337 2.45 0.67 11.40
N HIS A 338 1.44 0.17 10.69
CA HIS A 338 0.51 -0.82 11.22
C HIS A 338 0.20 -1.85 10.15
N GLU A 339 0.30 -3.13 10.54
CA GLU A 339 -0.16 -4.26 9.76
C GLU A 339 -1.58 -4.65 10.17
N PHE A 340 -2.35 -5.08 9.18
CA PHE A 340 -3.71 -5.59 9.31
C PHE A 340 -4.02 -6.52 8.12
N VAL A 341 -5.23 -7.06 8.05
CA VAL A 341 -5.60 -7.96 6.96
C VAL A 341 -6.72 -7.36 6.12
N LEU A 342 -6.55 -7.36 4.79
CA LEU A 342 -7.64 -7.13 3.86
C LEU A 342 -8.29 -8.47 3.52
N ASP A 343 -9.63 -8.54 3.69
CA ASP A 343 -10.38 -9.80 3.56
C ASP A 343 -11.75 -9.61 2.92
N GLY A 344 -11.81 -9.01 1.79
CA GLY A 344 -13.05 -8.85 1.05
C GLY A 344 -13.08 -7.58 0.23
N TYR A 345 -13.91 -7.56 -0.78
CA TYR A 345 -14.02 -6.45 -1.70
C TYR A 345 -15.45 -6.26 -2.18
N GLN A 346 -15.86 -5.01 -2.30
CA GLN A 346 -17.08 -4.64 -3.02
C GLN A 346 -16.93 -3.32 -3.75
N SER A 347 -17.51 -3.26 -4.95
CA SER A 347 -17.66 -2.01 -5.68
C SER A 347 -19.05 -1.42 -5.40
N LYS A 348 -19.12 -0.18 -4.94
CA LYS A 348 -20.37 0.51 -4.65
C LYS A 348 -20.30 1.95 -5.12
N ASP A 349 -21.32 2.40 -5.83
CA ASP A 349 -21.40 3.74 -6.43
C ASP A 349 -20.17 4.10 -7.27
N GLY A 350 -19.53 3.07 -7.87
CA GLY A 350 -18.33 3.20 -8.68
C GLY A 350 -17.06 3.45 -7.88
N LYS A 351 -17.03 3.10 -6.59
CA LYS A 351 -15.87 3.13 -5.71
C LYS A 351 -15.54 1.73 -5.23
N ASP A 352 -14.27 1.48 -5.01
CA ASP A 352 -13.69 0.19 -4.66
C ASP A 352 -13.40 0.14 -3.15
N TYR A 353 -14.15 -0.66 -2.41
CA TYR A 353 -14.02 -0.80 -0.97
C TYR A 353 -13.44 -2.16 -0.61
N PHE A 354 -12.46 -2.17 0.26
CA PHE A 354 -11.84 -3.36 0.82
C PHE A 354 -12.23 -3.54 2.28
N TYR A 355 -12.60 -4.75 2.66
CA TYR A 355 -12.88 -5.06 4.05
C TYR A 355 -11.58 -5.19 4.83
N VAL A 356 -11.47 -4.44 5.90
CA VAL A 356 -10.29 -4.39 6.78
C VAL A 356 -10.62 -5.07 8.08
N ASN A 357 -9.80 -6.07 8.46
CA ASN A 357 -9.73 -6.61 9.80
C ASN A 357 -8.49 -6.03 10.49
N TRP A 358 -8.74 -5.14 11.45
CA TRP A 358 -7.67 -4.37 12.10
C TRP A 358 -6.83 -5.17 13.09
N GLY A 359 -7.26 -6.36 13.51
CA GLY A 359 -6.59 -7.14 14.56
C GLY A 359 -6.77 -6.55 15.97
N TRP A 360 -7.97 -6.04 16.27
CA TRP A 360 -8.39 -5.45 17.54
C TRP A 360 -9.72 -6.03 17.97
N ASP A 361 -9.75 -7.31 18.33
CA ASP A 361 -10.91 -8.06 18.82
C ASP A 361 -12.18 -7.91 17.95
N GLY A 362 -11.98 -7.63 16.65
CA GLY A 362 -13.07 -7.39 15.69
C GLY A 362 -13.67 -5.99 15.74
N GLU A 363 -13.19 -5.14 16.65
CA GLU A 363 -13.64 -3.76 16.75
C GLU A 363 -13.25 -2.96 15.52
N ASP A 364 -14.12 -2.04 15.13
CA ASP A 364 -13.95 -1.09 14.03
C ASP A 364 -13.73 -1.73 12.64
N ASN A 365 -13.83 -3.04 12.49
CA ASN A 365 -13.72 -3.71 11.20
C ASN A 365 -14.77 -3.20 10.22
N GLY A 366 -14.39 -3.01 8.96
CA GLY A 366 -15.29 -2.50 7.94
C GLY A 366 -14.69 -2.31 6.57
N TYR A 367 -15.48 -1.84 5.65
CA TYR A 367 -15.10 -1.54 4.28
C TYR A 367 -14.50 -0.14 4.18
N MET A 368 -13.29 -0.03 3.62
CA MET A 368 -12.55 1.23 3.49
C MET A 368 -12.08 1.42 2.05
N LEU A 369 -11.97 2.68 1.61
CA LEU A 369 -11.21 3.03 0.43
C LEU A 369 -9.71 2.93 0.76
N LEU A 370 -8.88 2.50 -0.18
CA LEU A 370 -7.42 2.53 0.01
C LEU A 370 -6.88 3.97 -0.05
N SER A 371 -7.56 4.86 -0.78
CA SER A 371 -7.25 6.29 -0.84
C SER A 371 -8.53 7.08 -1.07
N VAL A 372 -8.61 8.31 -0.55
CA VAL A 372 -9.71 9.24 -0.86
C VAL A 372 -9.45 10.07 -2.11
N LEU A 373 -8.22 10.05 -2.59
CA LEU A 373 -7.83 10.73 -3.82
C LEU A 373 -8.21 9.87 -5.01
N GLU A 374 -8.92 10.46 -5.95
CA GLU A 374 -9.19 9.80 -7.23
C GLU A 374 -7.96 9.85 -8.15
N PRO A 375 -7.80 8.89 -9.07
CA PRO A 375 -6.77 8.96 -10.11
C PRO A 375 -6.83 10.30 -10.84
N GLY A 376 -5.71 11.01 -10.94
CA GLY A 376 -5.60 12.34 -11.57
C GLY A 376 -5.62 13.53 -10.60
N TRP A 377 -5.72 13.33 -9.30
CA TRP A 377 -5.58 14.35 -8.27
C TRP A 377 -4.16 14.36 -7.75
N LEU A 378 -3.23 14.91 -8.46
CA LEU A 378 -1.89 14.64 -8.04
C LEU A 378 -0.93 15.72 -8.26
N LEU A 379 -1.01 16.92 -7.95
CA LEU A 379 0.21 17.71 -7.96
C LEU A 379 0.01 19.06 -7.26
N ASP A 380 0.91 19.43 -6.37
CA ASP A 380 1.11 20.81 -5.98
C ASP A 380 1.59 21.64 -7.19
N GLU A 381 1.66 22.96 -7.04
CA GLU A 381 2.15 23.86 -8.10
C GLU A 381 3.62 23.60 -8.49
N SER A 382 4.32 22.75 -7.74
CA SER A 382 5.71 22.35 -7.95
C SER A 382 5.85 20.96 -8.57
N GLY A 383 4.72 20.28 -8.87
CA GLY A 383 4.72 18.95 -9.47
C GLY A 383 5.03 17.81 -8.49
N ASN A 384 4.99 18.06 -7.17
CA ASN A 384 5.20 17.00 -6.20
C ASN A 384 3.89 16.30 -5.87
N PRO A 385 3.89 14.98 -5.66
CA PRO A 385 2.75 14.28 -5.12
C PRO A 385 2.52 14.74 -3.67
N GLU A 386 1.70 15.78 -3.50
CA GLU A 386 1.22 16.22 -2.17
C GLU A 386 -0.04 15.49 -1.74
N GLY A 387 -0.21 14.37 -2.04
CA GLY A 387 -1.38 13.65 -1.59
C GLY A 387 -0.99 12.25 -1.28
N PHE A 388 -0.46 12.12 -0.18
CA PHE A 388 0.10 10.91 0.28
C PHE A 388 -0.88 9.77 0.32
N THR A 389 -0.65 8.89 -0.55
CA THR A 389 -0.69 7.49 -0.25
C THR A 389 -0.04 7.35 1.13
N LEU A 390 -0.75 6.76 2.07
CA LEU A 390 -0.13 6.20 3.25
C LEU A 390 0.79 5.13 2.70
N ASP A 391 2.11 5.27 2.73
CA ASP A 391 3.06 4.27 2.21
C ASP A 391 2.50 2.86 2.47
N GLN A 392 1.71 2.34 1.52
CA GLN A 392 0.97 1.10 1.67
C GLN A 392 1.80 -0.03 1.10
N ASP A 393 1.92 -1.09 1.87
CA ASP A 393 2.58 -2.31 1.42
C ASP A 393 1.58 -3.46 1.46
N MET A 394 1.72 -4.38 0.53
CA MET A 394 0.95 -5.62 0.49
C MET A 394 1.89 -6.80 0.41
N VAL A 395 1.71 -7.76 1.32
CA VAL A 395 2.44 -9.03 1.25
C VAL A 395 1.68 -9.98 0.32
N CYS A 396 2.34 -10.39 -0.73
CA CYS A 396 1.83 -11.24 -1.80
C CYS A 396 2.45 -12.65 -1.76
N GLY A 397 1.93 -13.55 -2.57
CA GLY A 397 2.44 -14.92 -2.65
C GLY A 397 2.11 -15.76 -1.41
N LEU A 398 1.05 -15.43 -0.70
CA LEU A 398 0.66 -16.04 0.58
C LEU A 398 -0.09 -17.37 0.41
N GLY A 399 0.06 -18.06 -0.71
CA GLY A 399 -0.47 -19.41 -0.91
C GLY A 399 0.42 -20.48 -0.27
N PRO A 400 -0.09 -21.33 0.63
CA PRO A 400 0.69 -22.40 1.22
C PRO A 400 1.07 -23.44 0.17
N GLN A 401 2.29 -23.97 0.27
CA GLN A 401 2.81 -24.96 -0.65
C GLN A 401 1.89 -26.19 -0.75
N GLY A 402 1.53 -26.58 -1.97
CA GLY A 402 0.74 -27.79 -2.23
C GLY A 402 -0.78 -27.65 -2.10
N LYS A 403 -1.33 -26.48 -1.82
CA LYS A 403 -2.79 -26.24 -1.73
C LYS A 403 -3.40 -25.59 -2.98
N GLY A 404 -2.78 -25.72 -4.15
CA GLY A 404 -3.35 -25.28 -5.42
C GLY A 404 -3.25 -23.78 -5.71
N TYR A 405 -2.46 -23.06 -4.92
CA TYR A 405 -2.12 -21.68 -5.18
C TYR A 405 -1.33 -21.56 -6.48
N THR A 406 -1.71 -20.63 -7.34
CA THR A 406 -0.94 -20.34 -8.55
C THR A 406 0.32 -19.61 -8.11
N LYS A 407 1.47 -20.23 -8.32
CA LYS A 407 2.76 -19.64 -8.00
C LYS A 407 2.88 -18.28 -8.70
N ALA A 408 3.20 -17.24 -7.95
CA ALA A 408 3.52 -15.95 -8.53
C ALA A 408 4.70 -16.12 -9.52
N PRO A 409 4.63 -15.54 -10.71
CA PRO A 409 5.71 -15.65 -11.66
C PRO A 409 7.00 -15.08 -11.04
N ARG A 410 8.07 -15.86 -11.09
CA ARG A 410 9.40 -15.39 -10.65
C ARG A 410 9.98 -14.47 -11.73
N THR A 411 9.53 -13.24 -11.73
CA THR A 411 9.96 -12.20 -12.68
C THR A 411 10.57 -11.02 -11.94
N PHE A 412 11.37 -10.21 -12.61
CA PHE A 412 11.65 -8.87 -12.12
C PHE A 412 10.38 -8.02 -12.20
N TYR A 413 10.40 -6.93 -11.49
CA TYR A 413 9.37 -5.92 -11.45
C TYR A 413 9.80 -4.72 -12.31
N ALA A 414 8.97 -4.30 -13.26
CA ALA A 414 9.25 -3.16 -14.10
C ALA A 414 8.98 -1.86 -13.32
N ASP A 415 10.00 -1.00 -13.20
CA ASP A 415 9.88 0.29 -12.52
C ASP A 415 9.78 1.44 -13.50
N ASP A 416 10.36 1.31 -14.69
CA ASP A 416 10.33 2.34 -15.72
C ASP A 416 10.68 1.81 -17.11
N LEU A 417 10.09 2.44 -18.15
CA LEU A 417 10.47 2.25 -19.55
C LEU A 417 10.17 3.53 -20.34
N GLU A 418 11.22 4.14 -20.88
CA GLU A 418 11.14 5.29 -21.79
C GLU A 418 11.75 4.92 -23.14
N MET A 419 11.15 5.37 -24.23
CA MET A 419 11.66 5.09 -25.58
C MET A 419 11.31 6.22 -26.54
N GLY A 420 12.35 6.91 -26.98
CA GLY A 420 12.23 8.01 -27.92
C GLY A 420 11.56 9.26 -27.33
N ILE A 421 11.57 10.32 -28.07
CA ILE A 421 10.89 11.58 -27.73
C ILE A 421 9.54 11.59 -28.44
N GLU A 422 8.46 11.86 -27.71
CA GLU A 422 7.10 11.91 -28.27
C GLU A 422 7.03 12.93 -29.43
N GLY A 423 6.48 12.49 -30.55
CA GLY A 423 6.32 13.29 -31.76
C GLY A 423 7.58 13.43 -32.63
N LYS A 424 8.74 12.89 -32.19
CA LYS A 424 9.97 12.82 -33.00
C LYS A 424 9.92 11.61 -33.92
N GLU A 425 10.28 11.80 -35.19
CA GLU A 425 10.45 10.71 -36.14
C GLU A 425 11.89 10.18 -36.10
N TYR A 426 12.05 8.86 -36.02
CA TYR A 426 13.31 8.15 -36.20
C TYR A 426 13.27 7.39 -37.52
N THR A 427 14.43 7.26 -38.20
CA THR A 427 14.49 6.68 -39.55
C THR A 427 15.48 5.53 -39.63
N ARG A 428 15.21 4.59 -40.53
CA ARG A 428 16.13 3.51 -40.94
C ARG A 428 16.36 3.55 -42.45
N ASN A 429 17.44 3.00 -42.95
CA ASN A 429 17.73 3.01 -44.39
C ASN A 429 16.91 1.94 -45.13
N ASN A 430 16.84 0.74 -44.59
CA ASN A 430 16.09 -0.37 -45.16
C ASN A 430 15.18 -1.01 -44.12
N LYS A 431 14.17 -1.73 -44.56
CA LYS A 431 13.21 -2.42 -43.66
C LYS A 431 13.92 -3.40 -42.72
N SER A 432 14.97 -4.06 -43.15
CA SER A 432 15.75 -5.00 -42.35
C SER A 432 16.59 -4.34 -41.24
N ASP A 433 16.85 -3.03 -41.36
CA ASP A 433 17.68 -2.31 -40.41
C ASP A 433 16.87 -1.96 -39.17
N ASN A 434 17.52 -1.92 -37.99
CA ASN A 434 16.93 -1.37 -36.79
C ASN A 434 16.86 0.16 -36.87
N PHE A 435 15.82 0.72 -36.28
CA PHE A 435 15.85 2.11 -35.85
C PHE A 435 16.88 2.25 -34.73
N GLN A 436 17.59 3.35 -34.68
CA GLN A 436 18.57 3.68 -33.66
C GLN A 436 17.99 4.80 -32.79
N ILE A 437 17.70 4.50 -31.53
CA ILE A 437 17.00 5.42 -30.64
C ILE A 437 17.98 5.91 -29.56
N PRO A 438 18.41 7.19 -29.59
CA PRO A 438 19.37 7.72 -28.62
C PRO A 438 18.72 8.05 -27.27
N ASP A 439 17.40 8.31 -27.28
CA ASP A 439 16.65 8.73 -26.09
C ASP A 439 15.90 7.52 -25.55
N TYR A 440 16.45 6.80 -24.57
CA TYR A 440 15.80 5.64 -23.95
C TYR A 440 16.25 5.45 -22.52
N TYR A 441 15.38 4.86 -21.70
CA TYR A 441 15.68 4.45 -20.34
C TYR A 441 14.82 3.27 -19.95
N TYR A 442 15.30 2.40 -19.08
CA TYR A 442 14.50 1.42 -18.37
C TYR A 442 15.12 1.05 -17.03
N GLN A 443 14.26 0.64 -16.11
CA GLN A 443 14.62 0.16 -14.79
C GLN A 443 13.72 -0.99 -14.38
N PHE A 444 14.28 -1.92 -13.62
CA PHE A 444 13.55 -3.04 -13.03
C PHE A 444 14.20 -3.46 -11.72
N THR A 445 13.41 -4.02 -10.78
CA THR A 445 13.83 -4.39 -9.43
C THR A 445 13.49 -5.85 -9.13
N ASN A 446 14.28 -6.49 -8.27
CA ASN A 446 13.95 -7.77 -7.67
C ASN A 446 13.29 -7.57 -6.31
N TYR A 447 11.99 -7.79 -6.22
CA TYR A 447 11.23 -7.79 -4.95
C TYR A 447 11.04 -9.17 -4.33
N HIS A 448 11.64 -10.21 -4.90
CA HIS A 448 11.71 -11.52 -4.26
C HIS A 448 12.88 -11.61 -3.30
N LEU A 449 12.68 -12.24 -2.14
CA LEU A 449 13.75 -12.47 -1.17
C LEU A 449 14.91 -13.31 -1.72
N ASP A 450 14.63 -14.12 -2.75
CA ASP A 450 15.67 -14.90 -3.42
C ASP A 450 16.48 -14.02 -4.37
N VAL A 451 17.75 -14.37 -4.50
CA VAL A 451 18.55 -13.89 -5.61
C VAL A 451 17.94 -14.43 -6.91
N LEU A 452 17.49 -13.55 -7.78
CA LEU A 452 17.00 -13.91 -9.10
C LEU A 452 18.06 -13.66 -10.14
N THR A 453 18.23 -14.63 -11.04
CA THR A 453 19.04 -14.47 -12.26
C THR A 453 18.12 -14.64 -13.45
N LEU A 454 17.87 -13.57 -14.20
CA LEU A 454 16.95 -13.57 -15.34
C LEU A 454 17.54 -12.80 -16.51
N LYS A 455 17.32 -13.28 -17.72
CA LYS A 455 17.53 -12.50 -18.94
C LYS A 455 16.49 -11.42 -19.05
N THR A 456 16.84 -10.26 -19.58
CA THR A 456 15.93 -9.13 -19.76
C THR A 456 15.94 -8.63 -21.20
N ALA A 457 14.84 -8.06 -21.66
CA ALA A 457 14.72 -7.40 -22.94
C ALA A 457 13.57 -6.39 -22.94
N VAL A 458 13.53 -5.52 -23.95
CA VAL A 458 12.30 -4.81 -24.34
C VAL A 458 11.57 -5.67 -25.37
N GLY A 459 10.43 -6.22 -25.00
CA GLY A 459 9.57 -6.98 -25.87
C GLY A 459 8.70 -6.08 -26.74
N VAL A 460 8.58 -6.40 -28.04
CA VAL A 460 7.72 -5.71 -28.98
C VAL A 460 6.56 -6.64 -29.32
N TYR A 461 5.35 -6.21 -29.02
CA TYR A 461 4.13 -6.98 -29.20
C TYR A 461 3.27 -6.38 -30.33
N ASP A 462 2.71 -7.25 -31.18
CA ASP A 462 1.78 -6.85 -32.23
C ASP A 462 0.35 -6.58 -31.66
N ALA A 463 -0.56 -6.15 -32.51
CA ALA A 463 -1.96 -5.87 -32.16
C ALA A 463 -2.73 -7.11 -31.61
N ASN A 464 -2.19 -8.31 -31.74
CA ASN A 464 -2.77 -9.54 -31.22
C ASN A 464 -2.09 -9.99 -29.91
N ASN A 465 -1.32 -9.11 -29.26
CA ASN A 465 -0.52 -9.42 -28.07
C ASN A 465 0.53 -10.54 -28.29
N LYS A 466 1.03 -10.69 -29.49
CA LYS A 466 2.09 -11.65 -29.79
C LYS A 466 3.45 -10.96 -29.74
N LEU A 467 4.39 -11.50 -29.00
CA LEU A 467 5.78 -11.07 -29.01
C LEU A 467 6.38 -11.33 -30.40
N VAL A 468 6.75 -10.27 -31.10
CA VAL A 468 7.28 -10.32 -32.49
C VAL A 468 8.73 -9.87 -32.61
N PHE A 469 9.28 -9.19 -31.60
CA PHE A 469 10.67 -8.75 -31.58
C PHE A 469 11.15 -8.59 -30.13
N LYS A 470 12.44 -8.82 -29.90
CA LYS A 470 13.10 -8.60 -28.61
C LYS A 470 14.28 -7.64 -28.86
N ALA A 471 14.23 -6.47 -28.23
CA ALA A 471 15.27 -5.46 -28.35
C ALA A 471 16.15 -5.46 -27.10
N HIS A 472 17.43 -5.21 -27.29
CA HIS A 472 18.41 -5.09 -26.22
C HIS A 472 18.34 -6.25 -25.21
N THR A 473 18.38 -7.47 -25.72
CA THR A 473 18.44 -8.67 -24.88
C THR A 473 19.75 -8.66 -24.09
N SER A 474 19.67 -8.86 -22.77
CA SER A 474 20.85 -9.07 -21.95
C SER A 474 21.62 -10.32 -22.42
N GLU A 475 22.90 -10.42 -22.04
CA GLU A 475 23.69 -11.62 -22.31
C GLU A 475 23.01 -12.87 -21.76
N ASP A 476 23.35 -14.05 -22.26
CA ASP A 476 22.72 -15.32 -21.90
C ASP A 476 22.74 -15.63 -20.41
N GLU A 477 23.70 -15.07 -19.67
CA GLU A 477 23.80 -15.21 -18.22
C GLU A 477 22.73 -14.37 -17.47
N GLY A 478 22.20 -13.31 -18.09
CA GLY A 478 21.19 -12.42 -17.52
C GLY A 478 21.69 -11.52 -16.38
N TYR A 479 20.77 -10.81 -15.76
CA TYR A 479 21.03 -10.04 -14.55
C TYR A 479 20.81 -10.88 -13.30
N THR A 480 21.76 -10.82 -12.36
CA THR A 480 21.64 -11.45 -11.03
C THR A 480 21.39 -10.35 -9.99
N LEU A 481 20.17 -10.26 -9.48
CA LEU A 481 19.78 -9.25 -8.51
C LEU A 481 19.39 -9.89 -7.19
N MET A 482 19.92 -9.34 -6.09
CA MET A 482 19.46 -9.62 -4.73
C MET A 482 18.15 -8.88 -4.46
N TYR A 483 17.46 -9.24 -3.40
CA TYR A 483 16.27 -8.55 -2.91
C TYR A 483 16.50 -7.03 -2.80
N TYR A 484 15.57 -6.24 -3.34
CA TYR A 484 15.64 -4.77 -3.41
C TYR A 484 16.78 -4.20 -4.27
N TYR A 485 17.50 -5.02 -5.00
CA TYR A 485 18.46 -4.52 -5.99
C TYR A 485 17.79 -4.36 -7.35
N TYR A 486 18.20 -3.32 -8.06
CA TYR A 486 17.65 -2.96 -9.35
C TYR A 486 18.69 -3.04 -10.48
N GLY A 487 18.22 -3.37 -11.68
CA GLY A 487 18.96 -3.23 -12.92
C GLY A 487 18.44 -2.02 -13.70
N TYR A 488 19.32 -1.30 -14.35
CA TYR A 488 18.98 -0.14 -15.16
C TYR A 488 20.02 0.09 -16.26
N ILE A 489 19.64 0.90 -17.26
CA ILE A 489 20.60 1.41 -18.24
C ILE A 489 21.32 2.63 -17.69
N SER A 490 22.64 2.55 -17.62
CA SER A 490 23.48 3.65 -17.13
C SER A 490 23.48 4.85 -18.09
N GLU A 491 23.74 6.05 -17.54
CA GLU A 491 23.93 7.25 -18.39
C GLU A 491 25.08 7.09 -19.39
N ASP A 492 26.13 6.37 -19.00
CA ASP A 492 27.29 6.15 -19.86
C ASP A 492 26.97 5.21 -21.02
N ASP A 493 26.14 4.19 -20.79
CA ASP A 493 25.64 3.32 -21.87
C ASP A 493 24.79 4.11 -22.86
N ARG A 494 23.86 4.94 -22.36
CA ARG A 494 23.00 5.79 -23.20
C ARG A 494 23.76 6.82 -24.02
N LYS A 495 24.83 7.37 -23.49
CA LYS A 495 25.68 8.34 -24.23
C LYS A 495 26.50 7.70 -25.33
N ASN A 496 26.81 6.43 -25.22
CA ASN A 496 27.70 5.75 -26.12
C ASN A 496 27.00 4.83 -27.13
N HIS A 497 25.76 4.43 -26.88
CA HIS A 497 25.04 3.47 -27.70
C HIS A 497 23.59 3.89 -27.91
N ASP A 498 23.16 3.92 -29.17
CA ASP A 498 21.74 4.04 -29.50
C ASP A 498 21.04 2.69 -29.29
N PHE A 499 19.75 2.71 -28.97
CA PHE A 499 18.94 1.52 -28.75
C PHE A 499 18.42 0.96 -30.11
N PRO A 500 18.87 -0.24 -30.53
CA PRO A 500 18.45 -0.83 -31.80
C PRO A 500 17.11 -1.53 -31.66
N ILE A 501 16.09 -1.11 -32.42
CA ILE A 501 14.75 -1.69 -32.35
C ILE A 501 14.04 -1.78 -33.69
N GLY A 502 13.23 -2.81 -33.89
CA GLY A 502 12.23 -2.91 -34.93
C GLY A 502 12.71 -3.31 -36.31
N GLY A 503 13.94 -3.87 -36.43
CA GLY A 503 14.45 -4.41 -37.69
C GLY A 503 13.57 -5.54 -38.23
N GLY A 504 13.18 -5.44 -39.50
CA GLY A 504 12.33 -6.43 -40.16
C GLY A 504 10.83 -6.29 -39.90
N LEU A 505 10.40 -5.49 -38.95
CA LEU A 505 8.97 -5.30 -38.66
C LEU A 505 8.25 -4.56 -39.79
N ASP A 506 6.98 -4.95 -40.00
CA ASP A 506 6.05 -4.33 -40.96
C ASP A 506 5.52 -2.98 -40.46
N ASP A 507 4.82 -2.28 -41.34
CA ASP A 507 4.06 -1.09 -40.97
C ASP A 507 2.95 -1.47 -39.97
N GLY A 508 2.82 -0.72 -38.88
CA GLY A 508 1.84 -0.99 -37.85
C GLY A 508 2.14 -0.29 -36.54
N THR A 509 1.27 -0.51 -35.55
CA THR A 509 1.45 -0.05 -34.19
C THR A 509 1.75 -1.24 -33.29
N TYR A 510 2.77 -1.12 -32.49
CA TYR A 510 3.30 -2.16 -31.60
C TYR A 510 3.33 -1.64 -30.17
N THR A 511 3.15 -2.54 -29.22
CA THR A 511 3.31 -2.23 -27.80
C THR A 511 4.66 -2.73 -27.30
N LEU A 512 5.44 -1.88 -26.68
CA LEU A 512 6.70 -2.19 -26.04
C LEU A 512 6.47 -2.34 -24.53
N MET A 513 7.09 -3.36 -23.92
CA MET A 513 7.14 -3.54 -22.47
C MET A 513 8.37 -4.32 -22.05
N LEU A 514 8.78 -4.18 -20.79
CA LEU A 514 9.88 -4.96 -20.23
C LEU A 514 9.48 -6.43 -20.07
N ILE A 515 10.36 -7.31 -20.50
CA ILE A 515 10.19 -8.76 -20.42
C ILE A 515 11.42 -9.42 -19.82
N CYS A 516 11.24 -10.59 -19.23
CA CYS A 516 12.33 -11.39 -18.72
C CYS A 516 12.11 -12.89 -19.04
N SER A 517 13.19 -13.65 -18.92
CA SER A 517 13.20 -15.10 -19.13
C SER A 517 14.24 -15.74 -18.22
N GLU A 518 14.00 -16.97 -17.78
CA GLU A 518 15.02 -17.78 -17.09
C GLU A 518 16.25 -17.98 -18.00
N PRO A 519 17.47 -18.05 -17.44
CA PRO A 519 18.64 -18.41 -18.21
C PRO A 519 18.45 -19.74 -18.96
N ASN A 520 19.01 -19.84 -20.15
CA ASN A 520 18.93 -21.05 -21.01
C ASN A 520 17.53 -21.44 -21.48
N THR A 521 16.53 -20.58 -21.35
CA THR A 521 15.19 -20.75 -21.93
C THR A 521 14.88 -19.63 -22.92
N GLU A 522 13.84 -19.82 -23.73
CA GLU A 522 13.27 -18.78 -24.60
C GLU A 522 11.80 -18.48 -24.20
N ASP A 523 11.44 -18.82 -22.97
CA ASP A 523 10.12 -18.55 -22.40
C ASP A 523 10.08 -17.13 -21.84
N TRP A 524 9.90 -16.16 -22.74
CA TRP A 524 9.85 -14.75 -22.40
C TRP A 524 8.46 -14.35 -21.91
N VAL A 525 8.42 -13.73 -20.73
CA VAL A 525 7.18 -13.24 -20.11
C VAL A 525 7.33 -11.77 -19.75
N PRO A 526 6.24 -10.99 -19.74
CA PRO A 526 6.25 -9.65 -19.19
C PRO A 526 6.76 -9.66 -17.74
N MET A 527 7.57 -8.68 -17.38
CA MET A 527 7.89 -8.43 -15.96
C MET A 527 6.61 -8.04 -15.22
N GLN A 528 6.57 -8.28 -13.91
CA GLN A 528 5.48 -7.73 -13.09
C GLN A 528 5.40 -6.22 -13.30
N ASN A 529 4.20 -5.66 -13.27
CA ASN A 529 3.93 -4.25 -13.51
C ASN A 529 4.37 -3.70 -14.89
N ALA A 530 4.84 -4.52 -15.82
CA ALA A 530 5.30 -4.04 -17.14
C ALA A 530 4.19 -3.34 -17.95
N GLU A 531 2.92 -3.69 -17.69
CA GLU A 531 1.78 -3.06 -18.35
C GLU A 531 1.59 -1.58 -17.99
N ALA A 532 2.06 -1.18 -16.80
CA ALA A 532 2.05 0.22 -16.37
C ALA A 532 3.04 1.09 -17.14
N PHE A 533 4.09 0.49 -17.72
CA PHE A 533 5.18 1.19 -18.41
C PHE A 533 5.26 0.81 -19.89
N THR A 534 4.12 0.77 -20.57
CA THR A 534 4.09 0.45 -22.01
C THR A 534 4.38 1.67 -22.88
N ILE A 535 5.02 1.43 -24.02
CA ILE A 535 5.24 2.44 -25.07
C ILE A 535 4.58 1.96 -26.36
N GLN A 536 3.88 2.84 -27.05
CA GLN A 536 3.36 2.58 -28.39
C GLN A 536 4.40 3.02 -29.43
N MET A 537 4.86 2.08 -30.26
CA MET A 537 5.74 2.34 -31.39
C MET A 537 4.93 2.20 -32.69
N THR A 538 4.87 3.24 -33.50
CA THR A 538 4.21 3.20 -34.81
C THR A 538 5.25 3.25 -35.91
N ILE A 539 5.23 2.26 -36.80
CA ILE A 539 6.10 2.14 -37.97
C ILE A 539 5.29 2.47 -39.23
N SER A 540 5.86 3.33 -40.09
CA SER A 540 5.35 3.62 -41.42
C SER A 540 6.52 3.73 -42.42
N GLY A 541 6.73 2.68 -43.22
CA GLY A 541 7.87 2.52 -44.10
C GLY A 541 9.20 2.49 -43.33
N ASN A 542 10.06 3.47 -43.63
CA ASN A 542 11.36 3.59 -42.97
C ASN A 542 11.35 4.59 -41.79
N LYS A 543 10.18 4.91 -41.25
CA LYS A 543 10.03 5.85 -40.13
C LYS A 543 9.33 5.18 -38.95
N CYS A 544 9.71 5.54 -37.73
CA CYS A 544 8.95 5.22 -36.55
C CYS A 544 8.78 6.42 -35.62
N THR A 545 7.73 6.39 -34.83
CA THR A 545 7.42 7.35 -33.76
C THR A 545 7.03 6.58 -32.51
N PHE A 546 7.23 7.23 -31.35
CA PHE A 546 6.86 6.69 -30.06
C PHE A 546 5.83 7.57 -29.37
N LYS A 547 4.99 6.92 -28.56
CA LYS A 547 4.02 7.56 -27.69
C LYS A 547 3.90 6.72 -26.42
N GLU A 548 3.80 7.36 -25.26
CA GLU A 548 3.50 6.65 -24.03
C GLU A 548 2.16 5.91 -24.16
N GLY A 549 2.15 4.64 -23.78
CA GLY A 549 0.98 3.75 -23.89
C GLY A 549 0.29 3.48 -22.58
N GLY A 550 0.98 3.60 -21.46
CA GLY A 550 0.44 3.38 -20.12
C GLY A 550 -0.23 4.64 -19.55
N ALA A 551 -1.32 4.45 -18.81
CA ALA A 551 -2.02 5.53 -18.11
C ALA A 551 -1.28 5.87 -16.79
N THR A 552 -0.05 6.35 -16.82
CA THR A 552 0.64 6.73 -15.59
C THR A 552 0.70 8.24 -15.43
N ALA A 553 -0.20 8.79 -14.60
CA ALA A 553 -0.10 10.17 -14.13
C ALA A 553 1.24 10.46 -13.43
N ILE A 554 1.84 9.45 -12.79
CA ILE A 554 3.15 9.53 -12.11
C ILE A 554 4.29 9.78 -13.10
N ARG A 555 4.25 9.19 -14.31
CA ARG A 555 5.29 9.37 -15.34
C ARG A 555 5.41 10.80 -15.83
N LYS A 556 4.29 11.45 -16.05
CA LYS A 556 4.25 12.84 -16.51
C LYS A 556 4.89 13.81 -15.52
N VAL A 557 4.79 13.48 -14.22
CA VAL A 557 5.39 14.24 -13.12
C VAL A 557 6.90 14.09 -13.09
N VAL A 558 7.41 12.87 -13.28
CA VAL A 558 8.87 12.62 -13.27
C VAL A 558 9.52 13.24 -14.51
N SER A 559 8.88 13.21 -15.70
CA SER A 559 9.42 13.80 -16.91
C SER A 559 9.33 15.33 -16.93
N GLU A 560 8.32 15.92 -16.29
CA GLU A 560 8.23 17.40 -16.15
C GLU A 560 9.19 17.94 -15.10
N ILE A 561 9.57 17.14 -14.11
CA ILE A 561 10.62 17.47 -13.11
C ILE A 561 12.04 17.36 -13.71
N SER A 562 12.23 16.59 -14.78
CA SER A 562 13.55 16.45 -15.45
C SER A 562 13.98 17.67 -16.28
N GLY A 563 13.17 18.73 -16.35
CA GLY A 563 13.65 20.06 -16.71
C GLY A 563 14.65 20.52 -15.67
N GLU A 564 15.96 20.30 -15.92
CA GLU A 564 17.14 20.74 -15.16
C GLU A 564 16.86 21.17 -13.70
N ASN A 565 16.47 20.22 -12.85
CA ASN A 565 16.42 20.51 -11.43
C ASN A 565 17.86 20.57 -10.91
N THR A 566 18.40 21.79 -10.84
CA THR A 566 19.72 22.08 -10.27
C THR A 566 19.76 21.96 -8.74
N ASP A 567 18.66 21.54 -8.08
CA ASP A 567 18.66 21.32 -6.65
C ASP A 567 19.46 20.07 -6.30
N ASN A 568 20.61 20.31 -5.68
CA ASN A 568 21.54 19.28 -5.22
C ASN A 568 21.13 18.72 -3.84
N ALA A 569 19.88 18.89 -3.43
CA ALA A 569 19.34 18.39 -2.16
C ALA A 569 19.04 16.91 -2.23
N TRP A 570 19.17 16.25 -1.09
CA TRP A 570 18.75 14.87 -0.88
C TRP A 570 17.38 14.85 -0.21
N TYR A 571 16.56 13.90 -0.60
CA TYR A 571 15.22 13.70 -0.05
C TYR A 571 15.03 12.24 0.34
N SER A 572 14.26 11.98 1.39
CA SER A 572 13.74 10.65 1.67
C SER A 572 12.71 10.25 0.61
N LEU A 573 12.34 8.97 0.50
CA LEU A 573 11.24 8.54 -0.36
C LEU A 573 9.90 9.19 0.00
N SER A 574 9.73 9.58 1.27
CA SER A 574 8.57 10.36 1.72
C SER A 574 8.62 11.85 1.36
N GLY A 575 9.58 12.28 0.52
CA GLY A 575 9.72 13.68 0.08
C GLY A 575 10.32 14.63 1.13
N ALA A 576 10.71 14.15 2.30
CA ALA A 576 11.35 14.98 3.31
C ALA A 576 12.77 15.37 2.88
N ARG A 577 13.04 16.68 2.77
CA ARG A 577 14.38 17.17 2.43
C ARG A 577 15.36 16.85 3.56
N LEU A 578 16.45 16.17 3.20
CA LEU A 578 17.52 15.85 4.13
C LEU A 578 18.51 17.04 4.25
N THR A 579 19.06 17.22 5.43
CA THR A 579 20.00 18.32 5.71
C THR A 579 21.40 18.07 5.09
N SER A 580 21.68 16.82 4.72
CA SER A 580 22.94 16.39 4.10
C SER A 580 22.73 15.08 3.33
N GLU A 581 23.74 14.66 2.60
CA GLU A 581 23.78 13.34 1.95
C GLU A 581 23.56 12.23 3.00
N PRO A 582 22.62 11.29 2.78
CA PRO A 582 22.35 10.24 3.73
C PRO A 582 23.51 9.26 3.85
N THR A 583 23.80 8.86 5.08
CA THR A 583 24.85 7.87 5.40
C THR A 583 24.28 6.50 5.75
N MET A 584 22.99 6.42 6.06
CA MET A 584 22.30 5.15 6.29
C MET A 584 21.96 4.48 4.96
N LYS A 585 22.02 3.15 4.92
CA LYS A 585 21.52 2.38 3.78
C LYS A 585 20.04 2.62 3.61
N GLY A 586 19.61 2.91 2.39
CA GLY A 586 18.22 3.18 2.07
C GLY A 586 18.06 3.76 0.67
N ILE A 587 16.81 3.94 0.25
CA ILE A 587 16.49 4.59 -1.01
C ILE A 587 16.17 6.05 -0.75
N TYR A 588 16.75 6.93 -1.55
CA TYR A 588 16.63 8.39 -1.42
C TYR A 588 16.37 9.01 -2.79
N VAL A 589 15.92 10.24 -2.82
CA VAL A 589 15.81 11.02 -4.06
C VAL A 589 16.89 12.09 -4.07
N HIS A 590 17.68 12.15 -5.14
CA HIS A 590 18.72 13.17 -5.38
C HIS A 590 18.69 13.62 -6.83
N LYS A 591 18.58 14.92 -7.06
CA LYS A 591 18.42 15.51 -8.41
C LYS A 591 17.24 14.93 -9.19
N GLY A 592 16.12 14.66 -8.52
CA GLY A 592 14.92 14.08 -9.12
C GLY A 592 15.02 12.58 -9.44
N ARG A 593 16.06 11.88 -8.96
CA ARG A 593 16.29 10.44 -9.21
C ARG A 593 16.37 9.67 -7.91
N LYS A 594 15.85 8.46 -7.89
CA LYS A 594 16.05 7.52 -6.78
C LYS A 594 17.51 7.10 -6.71
N VAL A 595 18.11 7.17 -5.53
CA VAL A 595 19.50 6.79 -5.27
C VAL A 595 19.54 5.86 -4.07
N VAL A 596 20.13 4.69 -4.22
CA VAL A 596 20.38 3.76 -3.12
C VAL A 596 21.70 4.11 -2.45
N LYS A 597 21.72 4.17 -1.12
CA LYS A 597 22.91 4.38 -0.28
C LYS A 597 23.22 3.14 0.54
#